data_2261a4a2889f881febf5074d099392c5
#
_entry.id   2261a4a2889f881febf5074d099392c5
#
_cell.length_a   1.000
_cell.length_b   1.000
_cell.length_c   1.000
_cell.angle_alpha   90.00
_cell.angle_beta   90.00
_cell.angle_gamma   90.00
#
_symmetry.space_group_name_H-M   'P 1'
#
loop_
_entity.id
_entity.type
_entity.pdbx_description
1 polymer ?
#
loop_
_entity_poly.entity_id
_entity_poly.type
_entity_poly.pdbx_seq_one_letter_code
_entity_poly.pdbx_strand_id
1 'polypeptide(L)'
;MAPTLRDTVPVSGDRLLDAVLDAATSLIVVADPQGALVRWNRACEQLLGYTASQLDAPQGLLDLVPAEERPAAEAALEALVAGESPVRAELHWRTRDGGLRLIQWSNTALTGPDGSVTHVVGTGVDVTDARHWAAECTASDGRLRHMADHDALTGLYNRRRFEEELERHIAQGRRYGMAGALLVIDLDGFKRVNDRFGHRAGDGVLASVAGVLRQRLRASDIVARFGGDEFAVLMPRGGAAEAAELAELLVDAVRQEVATPADALDASIGYALLEETTTSSDELLSIADAAMYAHKADGTADSARRLRHLRSVE
;
A
#
# COMPACT_ATOMS: atom_id res chain seq x y z
N MET A 1 40.70 44.92 22.53
CA MET A 1 40.62 44.41 23.95
C MET A 1 39.31 43.62 24.00
N ALA A 2 39.37 42.31 23.87
CA ALA A 2 38.19 41.45 23.95
C ALA A 2 37.79 41.32 25.42
N PRO A 3 36.48 41.29 25.78
CA PRO A 3 36.07 41.08 27.14
C PRO A 3 36.33 39.62 27.54
N THR A 4 37.10 39.45 28.58
CA THR A 4 37.41 38.19 29.26
C THR A 4 36.12 37.62 29.87
N LEU A 5 35.76 36.38 29.47
CA LEU A 5 34.68 35.55 30.01
C LEU A 5 35.00 35.10 31.48
N ARG A 6 35.01 36.03 32.44
CA ARG A 6 35.24 35.72 33.84
C ARG A 6 34.54 36.66 34.81
N ASP A 7 33.22 36.74 34.69
CA ASP A 7 32.35 37.21 35.81
C ASP A 7 30.99 36.54 35.71
N THR A 8 30.95 35.20 35.60
CA THR A 8 29.75 34.40 35.80
C THR A 8 29.61 34.15 37.29
N VAL A 9 28.58 34.70 37.91
CA VAL A 9 28.12 34.31 39.25
C VAL A 9 28.04 32.77 39.29
N PRO A 10 28.62 32.09 40.28
CA PRO A 10 28.56 30.63 40.36
C PRO A 10 27.07 30.22 40.55
N VAL A 11 26.49 29.72 39.48
CA VAL A 11 25.17 29.07 39.55
C VAL A 11 25.42 27.75 40.27
N SER A 12 24.69 27.46 41.36
CA SER A 12 24.80 26.15 42.03
C SER A 12 24.56 25.05 41.00
N GLY A 13 25.33 23.92 41.09
CA GLY A 13 25.29 22.86 40.10
C GLY A 13 23.88 22.36 39.77
N ASP A 14 23.01 22.34 40.78
CA ASP A 14 21.60 21.95 40.62
C ASP A 14 20.80 22.94 39.74
N ARG A 15 20.97 24.26 39.91
CA ARG A 15 20.30 25.26 39.08
C ARG A 15 20.76 25.25 37.63
N LEU A 16 22.03 24.97 37.39
CA LEU A 16 22.56 24.83 36.03
C LEU A 16 21.98 23.59 35.35
N LEU A 17 21.93 22.48 36.09
CA LEU A 17 21.34 21.24 35.58
C LEU A 17 19.87 21.43 35.24
N ASP A 18 19.10 22.07 36.09
CA ASP A 18 17.70 22.42 35.82
C ASP A 18 17.54 23.24 34.55
N ALA A 19 18.33 24.31 34.42
CA ALA A 19 18.25 25.16 33.24
C ALA A 19 18.61 24.42 31.93
N VAL A 20 19.57 23.48 31.99
CA VAL A 20 19.96 22.65 30.83
C VAL A 20 18.84 21.69 30.48
N LEU A 21 18.25 21.02 31.46
CA LEU A 21 17.15 20.07 31.22
C LEU A 21 15.91 20.80 30.65
N ASP A 22 15.59 21.95 31.17
CA ASP A 22 14.44 22.75 30.76
C ASP A 22 14.63 23.46 29.41
N ALA A 23 15.87 23.68 28.99
CA ALA A 23 16.18 24.20 27.66
C ALA A 23 16.09 23.13 26.55
N ALA A 24 16.08 21.84 26.91
CA ALA A 24 15.98 20.74 25.95
C ALA A 24 14.55 20.67 25.39
N THR A 25 14.43 20.54 24.06
CA THR A 25 13.16 20.35 23.36
C THR A 25 12.69 18.90 23.38
N SER A 26 13.60 17.94 23.59
CA SER A 26 13.28 16.53 23.79
C SER A 26 12.71 16.30 25.19
N LEU A 27 11.84 15.33 25.32
CA LEU A 27 11.37 14.86 26.62
C LEU A 27 12.56 14.24 27.37
N ILE A 28 12.75 14.64 28.62
CA ILE A 28 13.77 14.03 29.47
C ILE A 28 13.10 13.60 30.77
N VAL A 29 13.29 12.32 31.09
CA VAL A 29 12.75 11.69 32.30
C VAL A 29 13.87 10.99 33.04
N VAL A 30 13.93 11.17 34.34
CA VAL A 30 14.80 10.43 35.25
C VAL A 30 13.93 9.66 36.21
N ALA A 31 14.13 8.34 36.28
CA ALA A 31 13.42 7.44 37.18
C ALA A 31 14.41 6.65 38.05
N ASP A 32 13.93 6.14 39.16
CA ASP A 32 14.67 5.15 39.92
C ASP A 32 14.63 3.76 39.25
N PRO A 33 15.37 2.75 39.72
CA PRO A 33 15.36 1.39 39.16
C PRO A 33 14.01 0.68 39.26
N GLN A 34 13.08 1.17 40.07
CA GLN A 34 11.71 0.69 40.23
C GLN A 34 10.73 1.40 39.29
N GLY A 35 11.17 2.40 38.53
CA GLY A 35 10.36 3.16 37.58
C GLY A 35 9.63 4.33 38.21
N ALA A 36 9.88 4.67 39.47
CA ALA A 36 9.32 5.86 40.08
C ALA A 36 9.99 7.13 39.54
N LEU A 37 9.16 8.15 39.23
CA LEU A 37 9.65 9.42 38.70
C LEU A 37 10.50 10.16 39.72
N VAL A 38 11.77 10.43 39.37
CA VAL A 38 12.66 11.29 40.15
C VAL A 38 12.60 12.70 39.60
N ARG A 39 12.61 12.85 38.28
CA ARG A 39 12.60 14.14 37.60
C ARG A 39 12.16 14.04 36.17
N TRP A 40 11.54 15.05 35.66
CA TRP A 40 11.37 15.30 34.24
C TRP A 40 11.53 16.78 33.89
N ASN A 41 11.69 17.09 32.59
CA ASN A 41 11.92 18.45 32.15
C ASN A 41 10.60 19.16 31.75
N ARG A 42 10.70 20.45 31.50
CA ARG A 42 9.59 21.30 31.08
C ARG A 42 8.91 20.82 29.79
N ALA A 43 9.64 20.19 28.87
CA ALA A 43 9.05 19.63 27.65
C ALA A 43 8.02 18.53 27.95
N CYS A 44 8.29 17.69 28.97
CA CYS A 44 7.32 16.70 29.44
C CYS A 44 6.04 17.36 29.99
N GLU A 45 6.19 18.39 30.80
CA GLU A 45 5.03 19.11 31.35
C GLU A 45 4.18 19.76 30.27
N GLN A 46 4.84 20.38 29.27
CA GLN A 46 4.14 21.01 28.14
C GLN A 46 3.40 20.03 27.25
N LEU A 47 4.01 18.88 26.98
CA LEU A 47 3.41 17.87 26.11
C LEU A 47 2.30 17.09 26.78
N LEU A 48 2.53 16.68 28.04
CA LEU A 48 1.64 15.75 28.74
C LEU A 48 0.59 16.47 29.59
N GLY A 49 0.83 17.74 29.96
CA GLY A 49 -0.07 18.54 30.77
C GLY A 49 -0.07 18.22 32.27
N TYR A 50 0.84 17.36 32.73
CA TYR A 50 1.04 17.05 34.14
C TYR A 50 2.29 17.77 34.66
N THR A 51 2.26 18.16 35.94
CA THR A 51 3.47 18.58 36.67
C THR A 51 4.11 17.35 37.33
N ALA A 52 5.41 17.38 37.61
CA ALA A 52 6.13 16.29 38.28
C ALA A 52 5.41 15.88 39.60
N SER A 53 4.94 16.85 40.39
CA SER A 53 4.24 16.61 41.66
C SER A 53 2.88 15.90 41.51
N GLN A 54 2.27 15.89 40.36
CA GLN A 54 1.01 15.19 40.11
C GLN A 54 1.19 13.71 39.79
N LEU A 55 2.42 13.26 39.52
CA LEU A 55 2.81 11.87 39.19
C LEU A 55 3.60 11.21 40.33
N ASP A 56 3.54 11.77 41.55
CA ASP A 56 4.31 11.30 42.71
C ASP A 56 3.75 10.01 43.36
N ALA A 57 3.08 9.17 42.57
CA ALA A 57 2.62 7.85 42.97
C ALA A 57 3.69 6.79 42.69
N PRO A 58 3.73 5.65 43.43
CA PRO A 58 4.77 4.61 43.27
C PRO A 58 4.88 4.01 41.86
N GLN A 59 3.88 4.21 40.98
CA GLN A 59 3.88 3.73 39.58
C GLN A 59 3.74 4.88 38.57
N GLY A 60 4.03 6.11 38.97
CA GLY A 60 3.68 7.34 38.27
C GLY A 60 3.93 7.37 36.76
N LEU A 61 5.05 6.86 36.27
CA LEU A 61 5.32 6.81 34.82
C LEU A 61 4.54 5.71 34.09
N LEU A 62 4.34 4.54 34.72
CA LEU A 62 3.59 3.44 34.12
C LEU A 62 2.10 3.76 34.01
N ASP A 63 1.57 4.66 34.85
CA ASP A 63 0.18 5.10 34.76
C ASP A 63 -0.10 5.94 33.52
N LEU A 64 0.93 6.56 32.94
CA LEU A 64 0.84 7.26 31.67
C LEU A 64 0.75 6.29 30.48
N VAL A 65 1.24 5.05 30.64
CA VAL A 65 1.24 4.05 29.59
C VAL A 65 -0.10 3.33 29.55
N PRO A 66 -0.74 3.17 28.38
CA PRO A 66 -1.93 2.32 28.22
C PRO A 66 -1.73 0.91 28.76
N ALA A 67 -2.77 0.31 29.32
CA ALA A 67 -2.67 -0.99 30.00
C ALA A 67 -2.12 -2.10 29.09
N GLU A 68 -2.47 -2.06 27.81
CA GLU A 68 -2.01 -2.98 26.77
C GLU A 68 -0.51 -2.87 26.45
N GLU A 69 0.12 -1.71 26.67
CA GLU A 69 1.55 -1.48 26.41
C GLU A 69 2.40 -1.56 27.68
N ARG A 70 1.81 -1.63 28.88
CA ARG A 70 2.56 -1.73 30.16
C ARG A 70 3.55 -2.87 30.19
N PRO A 71 3.24 -4.11 29.73
CA PRO A 71 4.20 -5.19 29.71
C PRO A 71 5.48 -4.87 28.91
N ALA A 72 5.35 -4.12 27.83
CA ALA A 72 6.49 -3.69 27.02
C ALA A 72 7.33 -2.61 27.74
N ALA A 73 6.70 -1.69 28.48
CA ALA A 73 7.39 -0.70 29.27
C ALA A 73 8.13 -1.32 30.46
N GLU A 74 7.52 -2.29 31.14
CA GLU A 74 8.13 -3.06 32.22
C GLU A 74 9.35 -3.87 31.73
N ALA A 75 9.21 -4.58 30.59
CA ALA A 75 10.31 -5.32 29.99
C ALA A 75 11.49 -4.42 29.60
N ALA A 76 11.20 -3.20 29.09
CA ALA A 76 12.25 -2.23 28.77
C ALA A 76 13.00 -1.75 30.03
N LEU A 77 12.31 -1.56 31.14
CA LEU A 77 12.90 -1.21 32.43
C LEU A 77 13.74 -2.36 32.99
N GLU A 78 13.25 -3.58 32.96
CA GLU A 78 13.96 -4.79 33.40
C GLU A 78 15.27 -4.99 32.61
N ALA A 79 15.23 -4.81 31.29
CA ALA A 79 16.42 -4.91 30.43
C ALA A 79 17.51 -3.87 30.84
N LEU A 80 17.07 -2.62 31.14
CA LEU A 80 17.98 -1.58 31.62
C LEU A 80 18.61 -1.91 32.97
N VAL A 81 17.81 -2.44 33.91
CA VAL A 81 18.33 -2.87 35.24
C VAL A 81 19.23 -4.08 35.10
N ALA A 82 19.01 -4.95 34.13
CA ALA A 82 19.88 -6.08 33.80
C ALA A 82 21.21 -5.67 33.12
N GLY A 83 21.37 -4.39 32.79
CA GLY A 83 22.61 -3.83 32.22
C GLY A 83 22.59 -3.68 30.70
N GLU A 84 21.44 -3.92 30.03
CA GLU A 84 21.26 -3.59 28.62
C GLU A 84 21.14 -2.07 28.50
N SER A 85 22.02 -1.44 27.72
CA SER A 85 21.96 0.03 27.52
C SER A 85 22.66 0.41 26.21
N PRO A 86 22.07 1.28 25.39
CA PRO A 86 20.72 1.87 25.53
C PRO A 86 19.58 0.92 25.10
N VAL A 87 18.43 1.02 25.77
CA VAL A 87 17.19 0.34 25.37
C VAL A 87 16.28 1.34 24.64
N ARG A 88 15.81 0.98 23.46
CA ARG A 88 14.86 1.80 22.67
C ARG A 88 13.48 1.20 22.73
N ALA A 89 12.48 2.07 22.87
CA ALA A 89 11.08 1.68 22.88
C ALA A 89 10.22 2.77 22.23
N GLU A 90 9.12 2.38 21.59
CA GLU A 90 8.05 3.30 21.19
C GLU A 90 6.84 2.95 22.03
N LEU A 91 6.34 3.92 22.81
CA LEU A 91 5.25 3.72 23.74
C LEU A 91 4.28 4.92 23.66
N HIS A 92 2.99 4.63 23.74
CA HIS A 92 2.00 5.69 23.91
C HIS A 92 1.99 6.15 25.35
N TRP A 93 1.94 7.46 25.53
CA TRP A 93 1.75 8.10 26.81
C TRP A 93 0.45 8.90 26.80
N ARG A 94 -0.31 8.81 27.89
CA ARG A 94 -1.56 9.54 28.07
C ARG A 94 -1.28 10.96 28.51
N THR A 95 -1.93 11.90 27.85
CA THR A 95 -1.94 13.31 28.27
C THR A 95 -3.07 13.54 29.28
N ARG A 96 -2.99 14.62 30.03
CA ARG A 96 -3.97 14.99 31.06
C ARG A 96 -5.38 15.23 30.50
N ASP A 97 -5.51 15.66 29.27
CA ASP A 97 -6.77 15.82 28.55
C ASP A 97 -7.34 14.52 27.97
N GLY A 98 -6.69 13.38 28.21
CA GLY A 98 -7.09 12.06 27.77
C GLY A 98 -6.59 11.67 26.36
N GLY A 99 -5.78 12.50 25.71
CA GLY A 99 -5.13 12.19 24.46
C GLY A 99 -4.04 11.11 24.61
N LEU A 100 -3.54 10.62 23.47
CA LEU A 100 -2.39 9.73 23.40
C LEU A 100 -1.28 10.40 22.57
N ARG A 101 -0.05 10.28 23.04
CA ARG A 101 1.14 10.69 22.31
C ARG A 101 2.09 9.50 22.14
N LEU A 102 2.50 9.21 20.94
CA LEU A 102 3.48 8.17 20.65
C LEU A 102 4.88 8.74 20.84
N ILE A 103 5.56 8.26 21.86
CA ILE A 103 6.91 8.75 22.20
C ILE A 103 7.92 7.67 21.83
N GLN A 104 8.91 8.06 21.03
CA GLN A 104 10.08 7.23 20.76
C GLN A 104 11.13 7.50 21.85
N TRP A 105 11.35 6.51 22.69
CA TRP A 105 12.28 6.56 23.83
C TRP A 105 13.64 5.97 23.51
N SER A 106 14.68 6.59 24.03
CA SER A 106 16.02 6.03 24.17
C SER A 106 16.41 6.13 25.65
N ASN A 107 16.50 4.99 26.30
CA ASN A 107 16.71 4.91 27.74
C ASN A 107 18.11 4.40 28.06
N THR A 108 18.75 4.97 29.07
CA THR A 108 20.10 4.62 29.51
C THR A 108 20.12 4.48 31.01
N ALA A 109 20.80 3.43 31.52
CA ALA A 109 21.01 3.24 32.94
C ALA A 109 22.21 4.03 33.43
N LEU A 110 22.08 4.70 34.59
CA LEU A 110 23.18 5.28 35.34
C LEU A 110 23.57 4.31 36.46
N THR A 111 24.87 4.00 36.55
CA THR A 111 25.41 3.08 37.56
C THR A 111 26.20 3.80 38.64
N GLY A 112 26.05 3.33 39.86
CA GLY A 112 26.86 3.76 40.99
C GLY A 112 28.30 3.21 40.98
N PRO A 113 29.14 3.60 41.95
CA PRO A 113 30.54 3.09 42.03
C PRO A 113 30.62 1.59 42.22
N ASP A 114 29.60 0.96 42.74
CA ASP A 114 29.49 -0.50 42.97
C ASP A 114 28.96 -1.27 41.75
N GLY A 115 28.68 -0.55 40.64
CA GLY A 115 28.13 -1.14 39.42
C GLY A 115 26.61 -1.38 39.44
N SER A 116 25.91 -1.05 40.53
CA SER A 116 24.47 -1.13 40.60
C SER A 116 23.80 0.00 39.81
N VAL A 117 22.67 -0.26 39.18
CA VAL A 117 21.87 0.79 38.51
C VAL A 117 21.21 1.66 39.58
N THR A 118 21.53 2.95 39.56
CA THR A 118 21.00 3.92 40.50
C THR A 118 19.81 4.70 39.93
N HIS A 119 19.83 5.01 38.61
CA HIS A 119 18.77 5.74 37.93
C HIS A 119 18.69 5.26 36.47
N VAL A 120 17.54 5.52 35.89
CA VAL A 120 17.29 5.39 34.45
C VAL A 120 17.01 6.77 33.88
N VAL A 121 17.70 7.12 32.80
CA VAL A 121 17.47 8.37 32.06
C VAL A 121 16.84 8.04 30.72
N GLY A 122 15.61 8.47 30.51
CA GLY A 122 14.92 8.37 29.24
C GLY A 122 14.99 9.70 28.50
N THR A 123 15.34 9.66 27.22
CA THR A 123 15.17 10.78 26.28
C THR A 123 14.12 10.39 25.25
N GLY A 124 13.07 11.22 25.11
CA GLY A 124 11.93 10.92 24.27
C GLY A 124 11.69 12.00 23.21
N VAL A 125 11.18 11.57 22.07
CA VAL A 125 10.69 12.44 20.99
C VAL A 125 9.25 12.06 20.70
N ASP A 126 8.36 13.05 20.72
CA ASP A 126 6.99 12.84 20.23
C ASP A 126 7.01 12.62 18.71
N VAL A 127 6.63 11.43 18.28
CA VAL A 127 6.56 11.06 16.87
C VAL A 127 5.12 10.87 16.39
N THR A 128 4.12 11.28 17.18
CA THR A 128 2.69 11.11 16.89
C THR A 128 2.34 11.67 15.52
N ASP A 129 2.61 12.96 15.33
CA ASP A 129 2.27 13.62 14.07
C ASP A 129 3.11 13.09 12.91
N ALA A 130 4.41 12.83 13.12
CA ALA A 130 5.29 12.26 12.09
C ALA A 130 4.82 10.89 11.63
N ARG A 131 4.42 10.00 12.55
CA ARG A 131 3.87 8.68 12.23
C ARG A 131 2.52 8.77 11.51
N HIS A 132 1.66 9.68 11.97
CA HIS A 132 0.37 9.92 11.32
C HIS A 132 0.53 10.40 9.88
N TRP A 133 1.36 11.43 9.67
CA TRP A 133 1.69 11.94 8.34
C TRP A 133 2.32 10.89 7.43
N ALA A 134 3.25 10.08 7.94
CA ALA A 134 3.86 8.99 7.17
C ALA A 134 2.83 7.95 6.73
N ALA A 135 1.90 7.58 7.62
CA ALA A 135 0.81 6.66 7.30
C ALA A 135 -0.16 7.24 6.27
N GLU A 136 -0.53 8.52 6.40
CA GLU A 136 -1.39 9.22 5.43
C GLU A 136 -0.73 9.34 4.05
N CYS A 137 0.57 9.69 4.00
CA CYS A 137 1.32 9.75 2.75
C CYS A 137 1.34 8.37 2.07
N THR A 138 1.62 7.30 2.83
CA THR A 138 1.63 5.93 2.28
C THR A 138 0.26 5.51 1.75
N ALA A 139 -0.81 5.81 2.47
CA ALA A 139 -2.18 5.53 2.04
C ALA A 139 -2.60 6.37 0.82
N SER A 140 -2.15 7.63 0.75
CA SER A 140 -2.38 8.52 -0.39
C SER A 140 -1.64 8.03 -1.64
N ASP A 141 -0.36 7.68 -1.50
CA ASP A 141 0.45 7.10 -2.58
C ASP A 141 -0.16 5.79 -3.11
N GLY A 142 -0.64 4.92 -2.22
CA GLY A 142 -1.34 3.70 -2.61
C GLY A 142 -2.60 3.99 -3.43
N ARG A 143 -3.41 4.97 -2.99
CA ARG A 143 -4.60 5.41 -3.74
C ARG A 143 -4.26 6.03 -5.09
N LEU A 144 -3.25 6.90 -5.14
CA LEU A 144 -2.80 7.52 -6.38
C LEU A 144 -2.28 6.49 -7.38
N ARG A 145 -1.49 5.51 -6.94
CA ARG A 145 -1.03 4.39 -7.78
C ARG A 145 -2.21 3.56 -8.27
N HIS A 146 -3.14 3.21 -7.40
CA HIS A 146 -4.33 2.46 -7.79
C HIS A 146 -5.13 3.22 -8.86
N MET A 147 -5.39 4.51 -8.68
CA MET A 147 -6.08 5.35 -9.68
C MET A 147 -5.27 5.50 -10.98
N ALA A 148 -3.95 5.54 -10.90
CA ALA A 148 -3.08 5.61 -12.07
C ALA A 148 -3.05 4.29 -12.86
N ASP A 149 -3.24 3.15 -12.23
CA ASP A 149 -3.07 1.82 -12.81
C ASP A 149 -4.40 1.15 -13.19
N HIS A 150 -5.53 1.59 -12.62
CA HIS A 150 -6.81 0.93 -12.81
C HIS A 150 -7.85 1.84 -13.50
N ASP A 151 -8.80 1.21 -14.19
CA ASP A 151 -9.99 1.85 -14.72
C ASP A 151 -10.99 2.11 -13.58
N ALA A 152 -11.44 3.35 -13.44
CA ALA A 152 -12.26 3.79 -12.32
C ALA A 152 -13.65 3.12 -12.27
N LEU A 153 -14.19 2.70 -13.44
CA LEU A 153 -15.51 2.08 -13.54
C LEU A 153 -15.47 0.60 -13.20
N THR A 154 -14.50 -0.11 -13.78
CA THR A 154 -14.45 -1.58 -13.71
C THR A 154 -13.48 -2.10 -12.65
N GLY A 155 -12.55 -1.26 -12.21
CA GLY A 155 -11.47 -1.62 -11.30
C GLY A 155 -10.47 -2.63 -11.90
N LEU A 156 -10.53 -2.92 -13.20
CA LEU A 156 -9.52 -3.65 -13.93
C LEU A 156 -8.29 -2.76 -14.14
N TYR A 157 -7.17 -3.32 -14.59
CA TYR A 157 -6.09 -2.47 -15.06
C TYR A 157 -6.56 -1.57 -16.20
N ASN A 158 -6.01 -0.36 -16.28
CA ASN A 158 -6.20 0.49 -17.43
C ASN A 158 -5.21 0.10 -18.55
N ARG A 159 -5.39 0.68 -19.74
CA ARG A 159 -4.56 0.41 -20.93
C ARG A 159 -3.07 0.60 -20.64
N ARG A 160 -2.68 1.72 -20.01
CA ARG A 160 -1.28 2.03 -19.71
C ARG A 160 -0.63 0.93 -18.87
N ARG A 161 -1.27 0.54 -17.77
CA ARG A 161 -0.73 -0.50 -16.88
C ARG A 161 -0.64 -1.86 -17.57
N PHE A 162 -1.61 -2.17 -18.40
CA PHE A 162 -1.60 -3.42 -19.18
C PHE A 162 -0.45 -3.46 -20.18
N GLU A 163 -0.19 -2.37 -20.92
CA GLU A 163 0.92 -2.27 -21.86
C GLU A 163 2.28 -2.44 -21.15
N GLU A 164 2.46 -1.87 -19.97
CA GLU A 164 3.66 -2.08 -19.13
C GLU A 164 3.84 -3.56 -18.73
N GLU A 165 2.76 -4.27 -18.39
CA GLU A 165 2.81 -5.68 -18.04
C GLU A 165 3.10 -6.53 -19.29
N LEU A 166 2.50 -6.20 -20.43
CA LEU A 166 2.73 -6.88 -21.70
C LEU A 166 4.20 -6.78 -22.13
N GLU A 167 4.78 -5.58 -22.10
CA GLU A 167 6.20 -5.36 -22.41
C GLU A 167 7.12 -6.18 -21.49
N ARG A 168 6.80 -6.22 -20.19
CA ARG A 168 7.55 -7.02 -19.22
C ARG A 168 7.50 -8.52 -19.58
N HIS A 169 6.33 -9.02 -19.96
CA HIS A 169 6.17 -10.42 -20.35
C HIS A 169 6.87 -10.75 -21.65
N ILE A 170 6.83 -9.88 -22.66
CA ILE A 170 7.61 -10.01 -23.90
C ILE A 170 9.11 -10.12 -23.59
N ALA A 171 9.63 -9.21 -22.73
CA ALA A 171 11.03 -9.23 -22.34
C ALA A 171 11.42 -10.52 -21.58
N GLN A 172 10.53 -11.07 -20.75
CA GLN A 172 10.73 -12.34 -20.06
C GLN A 172 10.66 -13.52 -21.03
N GLY A 173 9.70 -13.53 -21.96
CA GLY A 173 9.54 -14.56 -22.99
C GLY A 173 10.81 -14.73 -23.83
N ARG A 174 11.37 -13.63 -24.29
CA ARG A 174 12.65 -13.60 -25.03
C ARG A 174 13.83 -14.18 -24.25
N ARG A 175 13.85 -13.99 -22.92
CA ARG A 175 14.96 -14.41 -22.07
C ARG A 175 14.86 -15.86 -21.63
N TYR A 176 13.65 -16.37 -21.45
CA TYR A 176 13.40 -17.66 -20.79
C TYR A 176 12.57 -18.65 -21.64
N GLY A 177 12.23 -18.29 -22.89
CA GLY A 177 11.46 -19.16 -23.79
C GLY A 177 10.02 -19.40 -23.32
N MET A 178 9.39 -18.40 -22.67
CA MET A 178 8.01 -18.55 -22.19
C MET A 178 7.03 -18.21 -23.31
N ALA A 179 6.08 -19.11 -23.57
CA ALA A 179 4.94 -18.88 -24.46
C ALA A 179 3.74 -18.37 -23.66
N GLY A 180 2.99 -17.44 -24.26
CA GLY A 180 1.76 -16.87 -23.70
C GLY A 180 0.84 -16.42 -24.81
N ALA A 181 -0.28 -15.76 -24.46
CA ALA A 181 -1.20 -15.19 -25.43
C ALA A 181 -1.78 -13.86 -24.96
N LEU A 182 -2.03 -12.98 -25.92
CA LEU A 182 -2.79 -11.76 -25.76
C LEU A 182 -4.17 -11.95 -26.39
N LEU A 183 -5.24 -11.65 -25.66
CA LEU A 183 -6.60 -11.60 -26.20
C LEU A 183 -7.08 -10.15 -26.17
N VAL A 184 -7.76 -9.70 -27.24
CA VAL A 184 -8.46 -8.42 -27.30
C VAL A 184 -9.95 -8.71 -27.48
N ILE A 185 -10.81 -8.01 -26.75
CA ILE A 185 -12.23 -8.23 -26.61
C ILE A 185 -12.98 -6.94 -26.90
N ASP A 186 -13.97 -6.97 -27.76
CA ASP A 186 -14.90 -5.87 -28.04
C ASP A 186 -16.34 -6.35 -27.81
N LEU A 187 -17.16 -5.53 -27.17
CA LEU A 187 -18.55 -5.89 -26.85
C LEU A 187 -19.51 -5.54 -27.99
N ASP A 188 -20.05 -6.55 -28.64
CA ASP A 188 -20.96 -6.37 -29.76
C ASP A 188 -22.31 -5.83 -29.33
N GLY A 189 -22.66 -4.69 -29.90
CA GLY A 189 -23.93 -4.03 -29.61
C GLY A 189 -23.95 -3.14 -28.36
N PHE A 190 -22.84 -2.94 -27.70
CA PHE A 190 -22.75 -2.07 -26.52
C PHE A 190 -23.28 -0.66 -26.77
N LYS A 191 -23.00 -0.07 -27.93
CA LYS A 191 -23.54 1.22 -28.31
C LYS A 191 -25.07 1.25 -28.29
N ARG A 192 -25.74 0.16 -28.72
CA ARG A 192 -27.23 0.07 -28.70
C ARG A 192 -27.77 0.09 -27.26
N VAL A 193 -27.04 -0.47 -26.33
CA VAL A 193 -27.41 -0.41 -24.90
C VAL A 193 -27.36 1.04 -24.42
N ASN A 194 -26.26 1.76 -24.71
CA ASN A 194 -26.14 3.18 -24.36
C ASN A 194 -27.22 4.07 -25.00
N ASP A 195 -27.44 3.89 -26.31
CA ASP A 195 -28.38 4.70 -27.07
C ASP A 195 -29.85 4.48 -26.59
N ARG A 196 -30.18 3.25 -26.17
CA ARG A 196 -31.55 2.89 -25.75
C ARG A 196 -31.81 3.09 -24.26
N PHE A 197 -30.83 2.84 -23.39
CA PHE A 197 -31.05 2.81 -21.95
C PHE A 197 -30.16 3.82 -21.17
N GLY A 198 -29.35 4.58 -21.90
CA GLY A 198 -28.48 5.60 -21.34
C GLY A 198 -27.15 5.06 -20.79
N HIS A 199 -26.16 5.94 -20.60
CA HIS A 199 -24.80 5.60 -20.19
C HIS A 199 -24.73 4.87 -18.84
N ARG A 200 -25.63 5.15 -17.90
CA ARG A 200 -25.67 4.42 -16.61
C ARG A 200 -25.93 2.92 -16.77
N ALA A 201 -26.79 2.55 -17.74
CA ALA A 201 -27.02 1.14 -18.04
C ALA A 201 -25.80 0.51 -18.68
N GLY A 202 -25.13 1.22 -19.60
CA GLY A 202 -23.86 0.79 -20.17
C GLY A 202 -22.75 0.61 -19.12
N ASP A 203 -22.63 1.54 -18.18
CA ASP A 203 -21.68 1.44 -17.08
C ASP A 203 -21.91 0.16 -16.24
N GLY A 204 -23.19 -0.15 -15.96
CA GLY A 204 -23.56 -1.39 -15.28
C GLY A 204 -23.16 -2.65 -16.06
N VAL A 205 -23.34 -2.63 -17.38
CA VAL A 205 -22.93 -3.72 -18.28
C VAL A 205 -21.40 -3.89 -18.26
N LEU A 206 -20.63 -2.81 -18.38
CA LEU A 206 -19.16 -2.85 -18.33
C LEU A 206 -18.65 -3.40 -16.99
N ALA A 207 -19.25 -2.99 -15.87
CA ALA A 207 -18.91 -3.51 -14.56
C ALA A 207 -19.22 -5.01 -14.43
N SER A 208 -20.34 -5.47 -15.01
CA SER A 208 -20.72 -6.89 -15.04
C SER A 208 -19.75 -7.71 -15.88
N VAL A 209 -19.40 -7.24 -17.08
CA VAL A 209 -18.37 -7.88 -17.93
C VAL A 209 -17.04 -8.01 -17.17
N ALA A 210 -16.58 -6.94 -16.53
CA ALA A 210 -15.36 -6.98 -15.73
C ALA A 210 -15.42 -8.03 -14.60
N GLY A 211 -16.59 -8.18 -13.97
CA GLY A 211 -16.84 -9.21 -12.97
C GLY A 211 -16.72 -10.62 -13.53
N VAL A 212 -17.35 -10.86 -14.68
CA VAL A 212 -17.31 -12.15 -15.39
C VAL A 212 -15.87 -12.49 -15.80
N LEU A 213 -15.16 -11.54 -16.42
CA LEU A 213 -13.76 -11.74 -16.81
C LEU A 213 -12.89 -12.15 -15.61
N ARG A 214 -13.00 -11.41 -14.48
CA ARG A 214 -12.23 -11.77 -13.26
C ARG A 214 -12.52 -13.16 -12.71
N GLN A 215 -13.77 -13.62 -12.81
CA GLN A 215 -14.16 -14.93 -12.28
C GLN A 215 -13.69 -16.09 -13.16
N ARG A 216 -13.52 -15.86 -14.46
CA ARG A 216 -13.13 -16.88 -15.42
C ARG A 216 -11.62 -16.96 -15.65
N LEU A 217 -10.89 -15.92 -15.32
CA LEU A 217 -9.45 -15.84 -15.47
C LEU A 217 -8.72 -16.42 -14.25
N ARG A 218 -7.52 -16.92 -14.48
CA ARG A 218 -6.62 -17.41 -13.43
C ARG A 218 -5.98 -16.22 -12.70
N ALA A 219 -5.50 -16.46 -11.50
CA ALA A 219 -4.78 -15.43 -10.73
C ALA A 219 -3.48 -14.94 -11.43
N SER A 220 -2.94 -15.73 -12.35
CA SER A 220 -1.78 -15.38 -13.18
C SER A 220 -2.13 -14.48 -14.36
N ASP A 221 -3.39 -14.47 -14.80
CA ASP A 221 -3.80 -13.76 -15.98
C ASP A 221 -4.06 -12.30 -15.66
N ILE A 222 -3.70 -11.43 -16.59
CA ILE A 222 -3.81 -9.99 -16.42
C ILE A 222 -4.94 -9.50 -17.29
N VAL A 223 -5.90 -8.78 -16.69
CA VAL A 223 -7.07 -8.26 -17.40
C VAL A 223 -7.14 -6.74 -17.26
N ALA A 224 -7.47 -6.08 -18.36
CA ALA A 224 -7.60 -4.62 -18.44
C ALA A 224 -8.82 -4.19 -19.25
N ARG A 225 -9.24 -2.96 -19.01
CA ARG A 225 -10.14 -2.23 -19.91
C ARG A 225 -9.33 -1.17 -20.65
N PHE A 226 -9.39 -1.20 -21.98
CA PHE A 226 -8.65 -0.27 -22.83
C PHE A 226 -9.37 1.06 -23.03
N GLY A 227 -10.67 1.04 -22.94
CA GLY A 227 -11.55 2.20 -23.06
C GLY A 227 -12.88 1.82 -23.78
N GLY A 228 -13.91 2.62 -23.64
CA GLY A 228 -15.21 2.28 -24.25
C GLY A 228 -15.69 0.88 -23.84
N ASP A 229 -15.84 0.02 -24.82
CA ASP A 229 -16.28 -1.37 -24.75
C ASP A 229 -15.16 -2.40 -25.02
N GLU A 230 -13.90 -1.94 -25.02
CA GLU A 230 -12.73 -2.77 -25.31
C GLU A 230 -12.05 -3.26 -24.03
N PHE A 231 -11.76 -4.57 -23.98
CA PHE A 231 -11.01 -5.23 -22.92
C PHE A 231 -9.82 -6.01 -23.49
N ALA A 232 -8.83 -6.28 -22.66
CA ALA A 232 -7.69 -7.10 -23.03
C ALA A 232 -7.33 -8.09 -21.91
N VAL A 233 -6.86 -9.27 -22.30
CA VAL A 233 -6.38 -10.30 -21.39
C VAL A 233 -4.99 -10.75 -21.82
N LEU A 234 -4.04 -10.75 -20.92
CA LEU A 234 -2.73 -11.35 -21.10
C LEU A 234 -2.69 -12.67 -20.33
N MET A 235 -2.48 -13.75 -21.05
CA MET A 235 -2.17 -15.07 -20.52
C MET A 235 -0.64 -15.24 -20.48
N PRO A 236 0.01 -15.20 -19.31
CA PRO A 236 1.47 -15.31 -19.23
C PRO A 236 2.00 -16.69 -19.61
N ARG A 237 1.12 -17.68 -19.65
CA ARG A 237 1.43 -19.08 -19.99
C ARG A 237 0.26 -19.68 -20.75
N GLY A 238 0.59 -20.39 -21.81
CA GLY A 238 -0.38 -21.09 -22.64
C GLY A 238 -0.05 -20.91 -24.13
N GLY A 239 -0.54 -21.82 -24.95
CA GLY A 239 -0.39 -21.79 -26.40
C GLY A 239 -1.70 -21.47 -27.10
N ALA A 240 -1.74 -21.75 -28.42
CA ALA A 240 -2.88 -21.46 -29.27
C ALA A 240 -4.17 -22.19 -28.84
N ALA A 241 -4.05 -23.43 -28.34
CA ALA A 241 -5.21 -24.21 -27.92
C ALA A 241 -5.87 -23.60 -26.68
N GLU A 242 -5.06 -23.27 -25.66
CA GLU A 242 -5.57 -22.65 -24.42
C GLU A 242 -6.12 -21.24 -24.67
N ALA A 243 -5.52 -20.47 -25.58
CA ALA A 243 -6.03 -19.15 -25.94
C ALA A 243 -7.38 -19.24 -26.66
N ALA A 244 -7.54 -20.20 -27.58
CA ALA A 244 -8.80 -20.44 -28.26
C ALA A 244 -9.89 -20.91 -27.29
N GLU A 245 -9.59 -21.85 -26.40
CA GLU A 245 -10.51 -22.34 -25.38
C GLU A 245 -10.97 -21.22 -24.44
N LEU A 246 -10.02 -20.38 -23.99
CA LEU A 246 -10.34 -19.24 -23.14
C LEU A 246 -11.23 -18.23 -23.88
N ALA A 247 -10.94 -17.92 -25.13
CA ALA A 247 -11.75 -16.99 -25.93
C ALA A 247 -13.18 -17.49 -26.05
N GLU A 248 -13.42 -18.77 -26.39
CA GLU A 248 -14.75 -19.37 -26.45
C GLU A 248 -15.46 -19.29 -25.08
N LEU A 249 -14.77 -19.65 -24.02
CA LEU A 249 -15.29 -19.59 -22.65
C LEU A 249 -15.73 -18.17 -22.28
N LEU A 250 -14.93 -17.15 -22.62
CA LEU A 250 -15.25 -15.75 -22.30
C LEU A 250 -16.43 -15.23 -23.12
N VAL A 251 -16.54 -15.58 -24.41
CA VAL A 251 -17.70 -15.23 -25.25
C VAL A 251 -18.97 -15.81 -24.64
N ASP A 252 -18.96 -17.11 -24.31
CA ASP A 252 -20.12 -17.78 -23.73
C ASP A 252 -20.47 -17.21 -22.35
N ALA A 253 -19.50 -16.90 -21.53
CA ALA A 253 -19.72 -16.29 -20.21
C ALA A 253 -20.32 -14.89 -20.32
N VAL A 254 -19.83 -14.04 -21.23
CA VAL A 254 -20.43 -12.71 -21.47
C VAL A 254 -21.87 -12.85 -21.92
N ARG A 255 -22.15 -13.75 -22.87
CA ARG A 255 -23.51 -13.97 -23.40
C ARG A 255 -24.48 -14.48 -22.33
N GLN A 256 -24.03 -15.37 -21.45
CA GLN A 256 -24.91 -16.04 -20.48
C GLN A 256 -25.06 -15.30 -19.16
N GLU A 257 -23.99 -14.66 -18.70
CA GLU A 257 -23.90 -14.12 -17.33
C GLU A 257 -24.09 -12.61 -17.26
N VAL A 258 -23.87 -11.88 -18.37
CA VAL A 258 -24.05 -10.42 -18.38
C VAL A 258 -25.51 -10.07 -18.66
N ALA A 259 -26.21 -9.70 -17.59
CA ALA A 259 -27.59 -9.21 -17.72
C ALA A 259 -27.62 -7.84 -18.43
N THR A 260 -28.37 -7.75 -19.53
CA THR A 260 -28.62 -6.50 -20.22
C THR A 260 -30.11 -6.21 -20.26
N PRO A 261 -30.54 -4.92 -20.27
CA PRO A 261 -31.94 -4.54 -20.46
C PRO A 261 -32.44 -4.80 -21.90
N ALA A 262 -31.50 -5.09 -22.81
CA ALA A 262 -31.76 -5.38 -24.23
C ALA A 262 -31.48 -6.86 -24.53
N ASP A 263 -31.62 -7.25 -25.80
CA ASP A 263 -31.23 -8.56 -26.29
C ASP A 263 -29.78 -8.90 -25.86
N ALA A 264 -29.45 -10.19 -25.82
CA ALA A 264 -28.15 -10.70 -25.33
C ALA A 264 -26.96 -9.89 -25.87
N LEU A 265 -26.08 -9.47 -24.97
CA LEU A 265 -24.79 -8.89 -25.29
C LEU A 265 -23.90 -10.01 -25.83
N ASP A 266 -23.12 -9.72 -26.86
CA ASP A 266 -22.12 -10.65 -27.39
C ASP A 266 -20.73 -10.01 -27.30
N ALA A 267 -19.68 -10.80 -27.55
CA ALA A 267 -18.33 -10.32 -27.57
C ALA A 267 -17.56 -10.90 -28.76
N SER A 268 -16.80 -10.05 -29.43
CA SER A 268 -15.84 -10.44 -30.45
C SER A 268 -14.46 -10.48 -29.84
N ILE A 269 -13.79 -11.64 -29.95
CA ILE A 269 -12.46 -11.87 -29.37
C ILE A 269 -11.47 -12.27 -30.46
N GLY A 270 -10.33 -11.59 -30.51
CA GLY A 270 -9.17 -11.98 -31.28
C GLY A 270 -7.98 -12.25 -30.36
N TYR A 271 -7.08 -13.13 -30.77
CA TYR A 271 -5.89 -13.40 -29.99
C TYR A 271 -4.61 -13.47 -30.83
N ALA A 272 -3.49 -13.17 -30.18
CA ALA A 272 -2.14 -13.31 -30.73
C ALA A 272 -1.26 -14.06 -29.73
N LEU A 273 -0.32 -14.88 -30.24
CA LEU A 273 0.59 -15.63 -29.38
C LEU A 273 1.85 -14.83 -29.08
N LEU A 274 2.28 -14.88 -27.80
CA LEU A 274 3.61 -14.43 -27.42
C LEU A 274 4.60 -15.54 -27.73
N GLU A 275 5.48 -15.29 -28.69
CA GLU A 275 6.55 -16.19 -29.13
C GLU A 275 7.92 -15.55 -28.82
N GLU A 276 8.98 -16.33 -28.87
CA GLU A 276 10.35 -15.81 -28.68
C GLU A 276 10.71 -14.71 -29.70
N THR A 277 10.07 -14.74 -30.85
CA THR A 277 10.25 -13.77 -31.95
C THR A 277 9.43 -12.51 -31.82
N THR A 278 8.47 -12.44 -30.86
CA THR A 278 7.64 -11.25 -30.61
C THR A 278 8.51 -10.03 -30.29
N THR A 279 8.41 -8.97 -31.10
CA THR A 279 9.31 -7.83 -31.01
C THR A 279 8.78 -6.66 -30.19
N SER A 280 7.45 -6.43 -30.20
CA SER A 280 6.84 -5.31 -29.49
C SER A 280 5.40 -5.61 -29.05
N SER A 281 4.94 -4.83 -28.05
CA SER A 281 3.54 -4.85 -27.61
C SER A 281 2.60 -4.36 -28.71
N ASP A 282 2.98 -3.34 -29.47
CA ASP A 282 2.19 -2.77 -30.57
C ASP A 282 1.92 -3.80 -31.68
N GLU A 283 2.94 -4.58 -32.06
CA GLU A 283 2.81 -5.64 -33.07
C GLU A 283 1.81 -6.70 -32.59
N LEU A 284 1.93 -7.14 -31.35
CA LEU A 284 1.06 -8.17 -30.79
C LEU A 284 -0.39 -7.69 -30.67
N LEU A 285 -0.59 -6.45 -30.22
CA LEU A 285 -1.90 -5.82 -30.18
C LEU A 285 -2.51 -5.71 -31.57
N SER A 286 -1.74 -5.28 -32.57
CA SER A 286 -2.23 -5.18 -33.96
C SER A 286 -2.65 -6.53 -34.55
N ILE A 287 -1.95 -7.62 -34.23
CA ILE A 287 -2.30 -8.97 -34.67
C ILE A 287 -3.63 -9.41 -33.98
N ALA A 288 -3.75 -9.19 -32.68
CA ALA A 288 -4.95 -9.56 -31.94
C ALA A 288 -6.18 -8.74 -32.39
N ASP A 289 -6.01 -7.43 -32.63
CA ASP A 289 -7.06 -6.55 -33.16
C ASP A 289 -7.50 -6.99 -34.57
N ALA A 290 -6.56 -7.32 -35.45
CA ALA A 290 -6.90 -7.79 -36.80
C ALA A 290 -7.68 -9.11 -36.73
N ALA A 291 -7.33 -10.02 -35.83
CA ALA A 291 -8.05 -11.27 -35.60
C ALA A 291 -9.47 -11.02 -35.08
N MET A 292 -9.62 -10.09 -34.12
CA MET A 292 -10.90 -9.68 -33.56
C MET A 292 -11.80 -9.05 -34.63
N TYR A 293 -11.26 -8.14 -35.43
CA TYR A 293 -12.03 -7.48 -36.51
C TYR A 293 -12.49 -8.45 -37.60
N ALA A 294 -11.65 -9.45 -37.97
CA ALA A 294 -12.03 -10.51 -38.89
C ALA A 294 -13.18 -11.34 -38.32
N HIS A 295 -13.17 -11.63 -37.03
CA HIS A 295 -14.26 -12.32 -36.34
C HIS A 295 -15.56 -11.49 -36.36
N LYS A 296 -15.48 -10.18 -36.10
CA LYS A 296 -16.60 -9.25 -36.13
C LYS A 296 -17.22 -9.08 -37.50
N ALA A 297 -16.42 -9.09 -38.58
CA ALA A 297 -16.88 -8.96 -39.97
C ALA A 297 -17.63 -10.21 -40.48
N ASP A 298 -17.24 -11.41 -40.03
CA ASP A 298 -17.89 -12.69 -40.33
C ASP A 298 -19.19 -12.93 -39.52
N GLY A 299 -19.53 -11.99 -38.59
CA GLY A 299 -20.53 -12.09 -37.54
C GLY A 299 -21.98 -11.97 -37.99
N THR A 300 -22.45 -12.97 -38.71
CA THR A 300 -23.85 -13.33 -38.76
C THR A 300 -24.03 -14.74 -38.21
N ALA A 301 -24.58 -14.83 -37.02
CA ALA A 301 -25.26 -15.98 -36.42
C ALA A 301 -24.48 -17.16 -35.84
N ASP A 302 -23.14 -17.24 -35.85
CA ASP A 302 -22.44 -18.39 -35.25
C ASP A 302 -21.09 -17.99 -34.65
N SER A 303 -21.10 -17.02 -33.72
CA SER A 303 -19.91 -16.41 -33.13
C SER A 303 -18.98 -17.40 -32.38
N ALA A 304 -19.54 -18.48 -31.86
CA ALA A 304 -18.80 -19.48 -31.07
C ALA A 304 -17.93 -20.44 -31.90
N ARG A 305 -18.10 -20.49 -33.23
CA ARG A 305 -17.44 -21.50 -34.08
C ARG A 305 -16.25 -20.99 -34.91
N ARG A 306 -15.92 -19.70 -34.90
CA ARG A 306 -14.94 -19.15 -35.85
C ARG A 306 -13.85 -18.27 -35.18
N LEU A 307 -13.23 -18.75 -34.13
CA LEU A 307 -12.01 -18.15 -33.64
C LEU A 307 -10.87 -18.43 -34.64
N ARG A 308 -10.38 -17.38 -35.30
CA ARG A 308 -9.21 -17.50 -36.22
C ARG A 308 -7.96 -17.07 -35.51
N HIS A 309 -6.99 -17.96 -35.49
CA HIS A 309 -5.61 -17.68 -35.14
C HIS A 309 -4.89 -17.12 -36.39
N LEU A 310 -4.39 -15.91 -36.32
CA LEU A 310 -3.41 -15.41 -37.28
C LEU A 310 -2.03 -15.73 -36.72
N ARG A 311 -1.33 -16.69 -37.36
CA ARG A 311 0.09 -16.89 -37.07
C ARG A 311 0.82 -15.61 -37.42
N SER A 312 1.83 -15.22 -36.63
CA SER A 312 2.83 -14.24 -37.03
C SER A 312 3.34 -14.64 -38.41
N VAL A 313 3.23 -13.70 -39.36
CA VAL A 313 3.65 -13.92 -40.75
C VAL A 313 5.15 -14.19 -40.74
N GLU A 314 5.56 -15.26 -41.44
CA GLU A 314 6.95 -15.56 -41.73
C GLU A 314 7.73 -14.41 -42.36
#